data_8c59d83cb8563287b078860c208e9e4c
#
_entry.id   8c59d83cb8563287b078860c208e9e4c
#
_cell.length_a   1.000
_cell.length_b   1.000
_cell.length_c   1.000
_cell.angle_alpha   90.00
_cell.angle_beta   90.00
_cell.angle_gamma   90.00
#
_symmetry.space_group_name_H-M   'P 1'
#
loop_
_entity.id
_entity.type
_entity.pdbx_description
1 polymer ?
#
loop_
_entity_poly.entity_id
_entity_poly.type
_entity_poly.pdbx_seq_one_letter_code
_entity_poly.pdbx_strand_id
1 'polypeptide(L)'
;MNVVSLVFLLLLAQVGSQAADPEAKAKAQTLLKDGARSYRQGSFANALEKFNQAYAVFPSPKLLYNIGQANRELGRSVEAVEAFDKFLSLSTDASPELMSDARRSLNELYTYAREAAHRLRHHWRRNHGGQQEGWADAPP
;
A
#
# COMPACT_ATOMS: atom_id res chain seq x y z
N MET A 1 48.05 -14.04 11.16
CA MET A 1 46.73 -13.53 10.78
C MET A 1 46.07 -14.61 9.95
N ASN A 2 44.98 -15.21 10.46
CA ASN A 2 44.34 -16.35 9.82
C ASN A 2 43.56 -15.93 8.58
N VAL A 3 43.72 -16.66 7.48
CA VAL A 3 43.05 -16.44 6.19
C VAL A 3 41.53 -16.36 6.33
N VAL A 4 40.98 -17.05 7.34
CA VAL A 4 39.54 -17.02 7.70
C VAL A 4 39.09 -15.64 8.19
N SER A 5 39.93 -14.89 8.93
CA SER A 5 39.62 -13.53 9.38
C SER A 5 39.60 -12.52 8.22
N LEU A 6 40.45 -12.74 7.21
CA LEU A 6 40.48 -11.84 6.03
C LEU A 6 39.29 -12.04 5.13
N VAL A 7 38.82 -13.29 4.97
CA VAL A 7 37.63 -13.63 4.18
C VAL A 7 36.36 -13.09 4.88
N PHE A 8 36.29 -13.15 6.22
CA PHE A 8 35.14 -12.61 6.97
C PHE A 8 35.08 -11.08 6.93
N LEU A 9 36.25 -10.40 6.90
CA LEU A 9 36.33 -8.94 6.76
C LEU A 9 35.94 -8.49 5.35
N LEU A 10 36.24 -9.28 4.31
CA LEU A 10 35.83 -8.99 2.93
C LEU A 10 34.33 -9.21 2.70
N LEU A 11 33.71 -10.17 3.40
CA LEU A 11 32.25 -10.39 3.32
C LEU A 11 31.44 -9.29 4.02
N LEU A 12 31.99 -8.68 5.08
CA LEU A 12 31.34 -7.56 5.79
C LEU A 12 31.44 -6.24 5.03
N ALA A 13 32.37 -6.11 4.10
CA ALA A 13 32.51 -4.89 3.27
C ALA A 13 31.48 -4.81 2.13
N GLN A 14 30.71 -5.86 1.85
CA GLN A 14 29.66 -5.87 0.83
C GLN A 14 28.26 -5.55 1.37
N VAL A 15 28.09 -5.34 2.67
CA VAL A 15 26.82 -4.97 3.33
C VAL A 15 26.69 -3.43 3.48
N GLY A 16 27.40 -2.66 2.73
CA GLY A 16 27.42 -1.22 2.93
C GLY A 16 27.51 -0.43 1.66
N SER A 17 26.50 -0.33 0.92
CA SER A 17 26.07 0.84 0.15
C SER A 17 24.96 0.41 -0.81
N GLN A 18 23.73 0.38 -0.35
CA GLN A 18 22.61 0.66 -1.22
C GLN A 18 22.61 2.18 -1.48
N ALA A 19 23.69 2.68 -2.07
CA ALA A 19 23.65 3.90 -2.83
C ALA A 19 22.59 3.65 -3.89
N ALA A 20 21.49 4.40 -3.83
CA ALA A 20 20.34 4.23 -4.69
C ALA A 20 20.84 4.13 -6.14
N ASP A 21 20.76 2.91 -6.70
CA ASP A 21 21.20 2.64 -8.06
C ASP A 21 20.49 3.64 -9.00
N PRO A 22 21.22 4.55 -9.67
CA PRO A 22 20.61 5.57 -10.51
C PRO A 22 19.81 4.97 -11.66
N GLU A 23 20.18 3.78 -12.13
CA GLU A 23 19.45 3.05 -13.16
C GLU A 23 18.13 2.50 -12.61
N ALA A 24 18.15 1.88 -11.42
CA ALA A 24 16.95 1.44 -10.73
C ALA A 24 15.98 2.60 -10.48
N LYS A 25 16.49 3.75 -10.03
CA LYS A 25 15.70 4.96 -9.83
C LYS A 25 15.09 5.48 -11.14
N ALA A 26 15.85 5.53 -12.22
CA ALA A 26 15.36 5.97 -13.53
C ALA A 26 14.27 5.02 -14.07
N LYS A 27 14.46 3.71 -13.93
CA LYS A 27 13.47 2.69 -14.30
C LYS A 27 12.18 2.86 -13.48
N ALA A 28 12.28 3.03 -12.17
CA ALA A 28 11.11 3.24 -11.32
C ALA A 28 10.37 4.52 -11.68
N GLN A 29 11.07 5.60 -12.04
CA GLN A 29 10.45 6.85 -12.51
C GLN A 29 9.69 6.67 -13.83
N THR A 30 10.21 5.88 -14.76
CA THR A 30 9.52 5.56 -16.01
C THR A 30 8.24 4.78 -15.73
N LEU A 31 8.32 3.73 -14.91
CA LEU A 31 7.17 2.93 -14.50
C LEU A 31 6.12 3.78 -13.76
N LEU A 32 6.55 4.69 -12.89
CA LEU A 32 5.66 5.64 -12.21
C LEU A 32 4.91 6.54 -13.21
N LYS A 33 5.59 7.08 -14.22
CA LYS A 33 4.97 7.91 -15.26
C LYS A 33 3.94 7.12 -16.08
N ASP A 34 4.27 5.89 -16.44
CA ASP A 34 3.37 5.02 -17.20
C ASP A 34 2.16 4.61 -16.36
N GLY A 35 2.35 4.28 -15.08
CA GLY A 35 1.28 4.02 -14.14
C GLY A 35 0.36 5.24 -13.95
N ALA A 36 0.92 6.44 -13.80
CA ALA A 36 0.15 7.66 -13.69
C ALA A 36 -0.65 7.99 -14.98
N ARG A 37 -0.11 7.64 -16.14
CA ARG A 37 -0.85 7.75 -17.41
C ARG A 37 -2.03 6.78 -17.43
N SER A 38 -1.82 5.51 -17.10
CA SER A 38 -2.87 4.49 -17.02
C SER A 38 -3.96 4.88 -16.02
N TYR A 39 -3.57 5.42 -14.86
CA TYR A 39 -4.50 5.89 -13.84
C TYR A 39 -5.43 7.00 -14.38
N ARG A 40 -4.86 8.02 -15.04
CA ARG A 40 -5.66 9.10 -15.66
C ARG A 40 -6.59 8.61 -16.77
N GLN A 41 -6.29 7.49 -17.40
CA GLN A 41 -7.12 6.84 -18.42
C GLN A 41 -8.20 5.92 -17.81
N GLY A 42 -8.28 5.82 -16.47
CA GLY A 42 -9.20 4.91 -15.78
C GLY A 42 -8.76 3.44 -15.81
N SER A 43 -7.57 3.14 -16.36
CA SER A 43 -7.01 1.79 -16.41
C SER A 43 -6.31 1.45 -15.08
N PHE A 44 -7.09 1.39 -13.99
CA PHE A 44 -6.56 1.29 -12.63
C PHE A 44 -5.77 0.00 -12.37
N ALA A 45 -6.17 -1.11 -12.98
CA ALA A 45 -5.43 -2.38 -12.86
C ALA A 45 -4.02 -2.28 -13.48
N ASN A 46 -3.92 -1.70 -14.68
CA ASN A 46 -2.62 -1.46 -15.32
C ASN A 46 -1.78 -0.44 -14.54
N ALA A 47 -2.42 0.60 -13.98
CA ALA A 47 -1.74 1.57 -13.14
C ALA A 47 -1.14 0.91 -11.90
N LEU A 48 -1.93 0.08 -11.20
CA LEU A 48 -1.48 -0.67 -10.02
C LEU A 48 -0.30 -1.58 -10.34
N GLU A 49 -0.35 -2.30 -11.47
CA GLU A 49 0.75 -3.15 -11.91
C GLU A 49 2.04 -2.35 -12.09
N LYS A 50 1.97 -1.19 -12.78
CA LYS A 50 3.13 -0.32 -13.01
C LYS A 50 3.68 0.28 -11.70
N PHE A 51 2.80 0.68 -10.78
CA PHE A 51 3.22 1.19 -9.47
C PHE A 51 3.89 0.11 -8.62
N ASN A 52 3.38 -1.13 -8.63
CA ASN A 52 4.00 -2.26 -7.94
C ASN A 52 5.37 -2.61 -8.54
N GLN A 53 5.49 -2.64 -9.87
CA GLN A 53 6.78 -2.84 -10.54
C GLN A 53 7.77 -1.73 -10.18
N ALA A 54 7.34 -0.46 -10.15
CA ALA A 54 8.17 0.66 -9.73
C ALA A 54 8.65 0.51 -8.28
N TYR A 55 7.73 0.12 -7.39
CA TYR A 55 8.03 -0.08 -5.96
C TYR A 55 9.00 -1.24 -5.73
N ALA A 56 8.88 -2.33 -6.49
CA ALA A 56 9.80 -3.45 -6.42
C ALA A 56 11.23 -3.10 -6.88
N VAL A 57 11.36 -2.19 -7.86
CA VAL A 57 12.67 -1.75 -8.39
C VAL A 57 13.30 -0.70 -7.47
N PHE A 58 12.51 0.25 -6.98
CA PHE A 58 12.97 1.35 -6.14
C PHE A 58 11.89 1.75 -5.14
N PRO A 59 11.89 1.17 -3.92
CA PRO A 59 10.90 1.47 -2.90
C PRO A 59 10.88 2.96 -2.54
N SER A 60 9.70 3.57 -2.61
CA SER A 60 9.50 4.97 -2.27
C SER A 60 8.12 5.16 -1.63
N PRO A 61 7.99 5.95 -0.55
CA PRO A 61 6.70 6.23 0.06
C PRO A 61 5.67 6.77 -0.94
N LYS A 62 6.07 7.65 -1.86
CA LYS A 62 5.19 8.19 -2.90
C LYS A 62 4.54 7.10 -3.78
N LEU A 63 5.22 6.00 -4.03
CA LEU A 63 4.65 4.87 -4.77
C LEU A 63 3.55 4.17 -3.97
N LEU A 64 3.71 4.06 -2.65
CA LEU A 64 2.68 3.50 -1.77
C LEU A 64 1.39 4.33 -1.81
N TYR A 65 1.49 5.65 -1.83
CA TYR A 65 0.33 6.52 -2.03
C TYR A 65 -0.40 6.20 -3.35
N ASN A 66 0.34 6.09 -4.46
CA ASN A 66 -0.25 5.76 -5.76
C ASN A 66 -0.85 4.35 -5.81
N ILE A 67 -0.22 3.37 -5.13
CA ILE A 67 -0.74 2.01 -4.96
C ILE A 67 -2.05 2.04 -4.17
N GLY A 68 -2.12 2.82 -3.08
CA GLY A 68 -3.33 3.03 -2.31
C GLY A 68 -4.46 3.61 -3.14
N GLN A 69 -4.19 4.65 -3.93
CA GLN A 69 -5.17 5.25 -4.82
C GLN A 69 -5.69 4.25 -5.86
N ALA A 70 -4.80 3.50 -6.52
CA ALA A 70 -5.21 2.54 -7.54
C ALA A 70 -6.04 1.39 -6.94
N ASN A 71 -5.70 0.89 -5.74
CA ASN A 71 -6.48 -0.12 -5.03
C ASN A 71 -7.85 0.42 -4.62
N ARG A 72 -7.94 1.67 -4.16
CA ARG A 72 -9.22 2.32 -3.83
C ARG A 72 -10.15 2.35 -5.05
N GLU A 73 -9.66 2.78 -6.21
CA GLU A 73 -10.44 2.82 -7.46
C GLU A 73 -10.88 1.42 -7.94
N LEU A 74 -10.11 0.37 -7.61
CA LEU A 74 -10.44 -1.03 -7.88
C LEU A 74 -11.39 -1.64 -6.85
N GLY A 75 -11.80 -0.90 -5.81
CA GLY A 75 -12.63 -1.41 -4.71
C GLY A 75 -11.89 -2.37 -3.76
N ARG A 76 -10.57 -2.43 -3.84
CA ARG A 76 -9.71 -3.24 -2.98
C ARG A 76 -9.40 -2.48 -1.68
N SER A 77 -10.40 -2.41 -0.81
CA SER A 77 -10.35 -1.52 0.36
C SER A 77 -9.25 -1.91 1.36
N VAL A 78 -8.99 -3.19 1.56
CA VAL A 78 -7.96 -3.67 2.51
C VAL A 78 -6.58 -3.27 2.02
N GLU A 79 -6.26 -3.57 0.77
CA GLU A 79 -4.97 -3.25 0.16
C GLU A 79 -4.75 -1.72 0.05
N ALA A 80 -5.84 -0.97 -0.13
CA ALA A 80 -5.78 0.49 -0.13
C ALA A 80 -5.43 1.03 1.26
N VAL A 81 -6.06 0.52 2.32
CA VAL A 81 -5.76 0.89 3.72
C VAL A 81 -4.31 0.57 4.04
N GLU A 82 -3.84 -0.64 3.76
CA GLU A 82 -2.45 -1.05 4.01
C GLU A 82 -1.43 -0.14 3.31
N ALA A 83 -1.70 0.21 2.06
CA ALA A 83 -0.81 1.07 1.28
C ALA A 83 -0.77 2.50 1.83
N PHE A 84 -1.91 3.09 2.20
CA PHE A 84 -1.96 4.43 2.79
C PHE A 84 -1.35 4.48 4.20
N ASP A 85 -1.61 3.49 5.06
CA ASP A 85 -1.00 3.40 6.39
C ASP A 85 0.52 3.31 6.28
N LYS A 86 1.02 2.47 5.38
CA LYS A 86 2.45 2.32 5.12
C LYS A 86 3.05 3.61 4.54
N PHE A 87 2.33 4.29 3.64
CA PHE A 87 2.73 5.61 3.15
C PHE A 87 2.89 6.60 4.31
N LEU A 88 1.87 6.74 5.16
CA LEU A 88 1.88 7.70 6.27
C LEU A 88 2.95 7.38 7.31
N SER A 89 3.27 6.11 7.53
CA SER A 89 4.30 5.69 8.49
C SER A 89 5.73 5.93 7.99
N LEU A 90 5.95 5.84 6.67
CA LEU A 90 7.29 5.95 6.06
C LEU A 90 7.59 7.34 5.49
N SER A 91 6.56 8.21 5.35
CA SER A 91 6.74 9.54 4.77
C SER A 91 7.14 10.54 5.83
N THR A 92 8.41 10.92 5.86
CA THR A 92 8.94 11.97 6.75
C THR A 92 8.96 13.34 6.10
N ASP A 93 8.97 13.39 4.76
CA ASP A 93 9.17 14.57 3.92
C ASP A 93 8.09 14.78 2.84
N ALA A 94 6.97 14.05 2.96
CA ALA A 94 5.85 14.25 2.05
C ALA A 94 5.17 15.60 2.29
N SER A 95 4.62 16.19 1.23
CA SER A 95 3.88 17.45 1.36
C SER A 95 2.66 17.30 2.28
N PRO A 96 2.29 18.35 3.04
CA PRO A 96 1.12 18.34 3.92
C PRO A 96 -0.18 17.97 3.18
N GLU A 97 -0.30 18.39 1.92
CA GLU A 97 -1.46 18.11 1.08
C GLU A 97 -1.58 16.61 0.82
N LEU A 98 -0.48 15.95 0.46
CA LEU A 98 -0.45 14.52 0.17
C LEU A 98 -0.74 13.69 1.42
N MET A 99 -0.20 14.10 2.57
CA MET A 99 -0.47 13.50 3.87
C MET A 99 -1.94 13.64 4.26
N SER A 100 -2.51 14.84 4.05
CA SER A 100 -3.92 15.13 4.33
C SER A 100 -4.84 14.29 3.44
N ASP A 101 -4.52 14.16 2.16
CA ASP A 101 -5.31 13.37 1.20
C ASP A 101 -5.29 11.88 1.55
N ALA A 102 -4.13 11.34 1.91
CA ALA A 102 -4.03 9.95 2.36
C ALA A 102 -4.88 9.68 3.62
N ARG A 103 -4.82 10.59 4.62
CA ARG A 103 -5.65 10.47 5.84
C ARG A 103 -7.15 10.56 5.54
N ARG A 104 -7.55 11.44 4.62
CA ARG A 104 -8.94 11.55 4.18
C ARG A 104 -9.38 10.25 3.51
N SER A 105 -8.57 9.69 2.60
CA SER A 105 -8.86 8.42 1.94
C SER A 105 -9.02 7.27 2.93
N LEU A 106 -8.18 7.19 3.96
CA LEU A 106 -8.33 6.21 5.04
C LEU A 106 -9.64 6.38 5.80
N ASN A 107 -9.99 7.61 6.18
CA ASN A 107 -11.24 7.88 6.89
C ASN A 107 -12.47 7.48 6.07
N GLU A 108 -12.47 7.74 4.76
CA GLU A 108 -13.53 7.32 3.84
C GLU A 108 -13.65 5.79 3.78
N LEU A 109 -12.53 5.08 3.65
CA LEU A 109 -12.49 3.62 3.61
C LEU A 109 -13.01 3.01 4.93
N TYR A 110 -12.57 3.50 6.08
CA TYR A 110 -13.06 3.04 7.39
C TYR A 110 -14.54 3.35 7.61
N THR A 111 -15.00 4.51 7.17
CA THR A 111 -16.43 4.88 7.27
C THR A 111 -17.29 3.94 6.43
N TYR A 112 -16.88 3.67 5.18
CA TYR A 112 -17.55 2.73 4.31
C TYR A 112 -17.62 1.31 4.91
N ALA A 113 -16.51 0.82 5.44
CA ALA A 113 -16.45 -0.50 6.09
C ALA A 113 -17.39 -0.58 7.31
N ARG A 114 -17.43 0.47 8.14
CA ARG A 114 -18.33 0.56 9.31
C ARG A 114 -19.80 0.56 8.91
N GLU A 115 -20.15 1.34 7.89
CA GLU A 115 -21.52 1.37 7.37
C GLU A 115 -21.95 0.03 6.75
N ALA A 116 -21.05 -0.62 6.00
CA ALA A 116 -21.31 -1.94 5.44
C ALA A 116 -21.57 -2.97 6.55
N ALA A 117 -20.73 -2.99 7.58
CA ALA A 117 -20.91 -3.86 8.74
C ALA A 117 -22.23 -3.58 9.47
N HIS A 118 -22.62 -2.29 9.59
CA HIS A 118 -23.91 -1.91 10.19
C HIS A 118 -25.09 -2.42 9.36
N ARG A 119 -25.05 -2.25 8.02
CA ARG A 119 -26.11 -2.76 7.13
C ARG A 119 -26.24 -4.28 7.21
N LEU A 120 -25.12 -5.01 7.24
CA LEU A 120 -25.11 -6.47 7.36
C LEU A 120 -25.72 -6.93 8.68
N ARG A 121 -25.37 -6.30 9.81
CA ARG A 121 -25.97 -6.62 11.12
C ARG A 121 -27.49 -6.41 11.13
N HIS A 122 -27.98 -5.33 10.53
CA HIS A 122 -29.41 -5.07 10.44
C HIS A 122 -30.15 -6.05 9.54
N HIS A 123 -29.54 -6.44 8.42
CA HIS A 123 -30.10 -7.45 7.53
C HIS A 123 -30.17 -8.80 8.22
N TRP A 124 -29.11 -9.20 8.92
CA TRP A 124 -29.07 -10.46 9.67
C TRP A 124 -30.13 -10.51 10.76
N ARG A 125 -30.28 -9.46 11.58
CA ARG A 125 -31.32 -9.38 12.63
C ARG A 125 -32.72 -9.54 12.08
N ARG A 126 -33.03 -8.92 10.97
CA ARG A 126 -34.36 -9.03 10.35
C ARG A 126 -34.68 -10.45 9.88
N ASN A 127 -33.68 -11.15 9.37
CA ASN A 127 -33.88 -12.47 8.75
C ASN A 127 -33.78 -13.63 9.75
N HIS A 128 -33.17 -13.44 10.91
CA HIS A 128 -32.87 -14.48 11.88
C HIS A 128 -33.48 -14.23 13.28
N GLY A 129 -34.42 -13.28 13.40
CA GLY A 129 -35.32 -13.16 14.55
C GLY A 129 -34.66 -13.15 15.92
N GLY A 130 -33.68 -12.25 16.16
CA GLY A 130 -33.25 -11.96 17.53
C GLY A 130 -32.37 -13.02 18.23
N GLN A 131 -31.99 -14.09 17.58
CA GLN A 131 -31.06 -15.07 18.14
C GLN A 131 -29.67 -14.44 18.20
N GLN A 132 -29.26 -14.02 19.40
CA GLN A 132 -27.96 -13.34 19.63
C GLN A 132 -26.75 -14.29 19.57
N GLU A 133 -26.99 -15.61 19.56
CA GLU A 133 -25.93 -16.62 19.74
C GLU A 133 -25.12 -16.95 18.49
N GLY A 134 -25.57 -16.54 17.31
CA GLY A 134 -24.85 -16.84 16.05
C GLY A 134 -23.91 -15.76 15.54
N TRP A 135 -23.86 -14.59 16.18
CA TRP A 135 -23.02 -13.47 15.69
C TRP A 135 -21.56 -13.55 16.14
N ALA A 136 -21.28 -14.22 17.25
CA ALA A 136 -19.93 -14.39 17.77
C ALA A 136 -19.06 -15.31 16.89
N ASP A 137 -19.68 -16.18 16.09
CA ASP A 137 -19.02 -17.16 15.23
C ASP A 137 -18.98 -16.73 13.76
N ALA A 138 -19.41 -15.50 13.42
CA ALA A 138 -19.27 -14.99 12.07
C ALA A 138 -17.79 -14.73 11.76
N PRO A 139 -17.24 -15.21 10.63
CA PRO A 139 -15.85 -14.94 10.25
C PRO A 139 -15.64 -13.43 10.09
N PRO A 140 -14.40 -12.97 10.39
CA PRO A 140 -14.03 -11.55 10.31
C PRO A 140 -14.12 -11.00 8.90
#